data_dbe5d4913aea6a2759cc5088a743de73
#
_entry.id   dbe5d4913aea6a2759cc5088a743de73
#
_cell.length_a   1.000
_cell.length_b   1.000
_cell.length_c   1.000
_cell.angle_alpha   90.00
_cell.angle_beta   90.00
_cell.angle_gamma   90.00
#
_symmetry.space_group_name_H-M   'P 1'
#
loop_
_entity.id
_entity.type
_entity.pdbx_description
1 polymer ?
#
loop_
_entity_poly.entity_id
_entity_poly.type
_entity_poly.pdbx_seq_one_letter_code
_entity_poly.pdbx_strand_id
1 'polypeptide(L)'
;EQSIPKQNLAEKTKTEQNSDAPSLDQKENVTEISREEALKQSERIKFENKSIVGSISLKGAAIDDLTFKEYNVSLESGEKVKFLAPRSSKEGYIIESGFITNDKNIDIPNADSIWSIEGNNKLTDQSPIKLSWTNDQGITFEKEITLDDKFLFTIKQRVINSTDKNYDFYSYG
;
A
#
# COMPACT_ATOMS: atom_id res chain seq x y z
N GLU A 1 11.75 67.36 16.11
CA GLU A 1 12.30 66.03 16.50
C GLU A 1 11.23 65.26 17.24
N GLN A 2 10.46 64.46 16.54
CA GLN A 2 9.53 63.52 17.15
C GLN A 2 9.62 62.20 16.38
N SER A 3 10.13 61.20 17.05
CA SER A 3 10.28 59.83 16.61
C SER A 3 8.92 59.12 16.60
N ILE A 4 8.60 58.50 15.47
CA ILE A 4 7.37 57.69 15.26
C ILE A 4 7.76 56.21 15.55
N PRO A 5 7.03 55.49 16.38
CA PRO A 5 7.27 54.04 16.59
C PRO A 5 6.70 53.20 15.45
N LYS A 6 7.47 52.29 14.92
CA LYS A 6 7.06 51.26 13.96
C LYS A 6 6.18 50.23 14.64
N GLN A 7 4.94 50.10 14.24
CA GLN A 7 4.09 48.97 14.57
C GLN A 7 4.38 47.78 13.63
N ASN A 8 4.79 46.66 14.23
CA ASN A 8 4.83 45.37 13.57
C ASN A 8 3.41 44.79 13.53
N LEU A 9 2.87 44.66 12.35
CA LEU A 9 1.66 43.88 12.12
C LEU A 9 2.03 42.70 11.22
N ALA A 10 2.28 41.54 11.82
CA ALA A 10 2.41 40.28 11.13
C ALA A 10 1.31 39.35 11.64
N GLU A 11 0.11 39.51 11.09
CA GLU A 11 -0.93 38.50 11.19
C GLU A 11 -0.58 37.33 10.26
N LYS A 12 -0.17 36.21 10.87
CA LYS A 12 -0.07 34.92 10.17
C LYS A 12 -1.48 34.31 10.08
N THR A 13 -2.08 34.43 8.94
CA THR A 13 -3.24 33.62 8.57
C THR A 13 -2.77 32.18 8.39
N LYS A 14 -3.08 31.30 9.35
CA LYS A 14 -2.97 29.86 9.21
C LYS A 14 -4.10 29.40 8.30
N THR A 15 -3.81 29.14 7.05
CA THR A 15 -4.66 28.34 6.18
C THR A 15 -4.41 26.88 6.53
N GLU A 16 -5.33 26.27 7.24
CA GLU A 16 -5.34 24.80 7.43
C GLU A 16 -5.76 24.17 6.09
N GLN A 17 -4.77 23.71 5.33
CA GLN A 17 -5.02 22.81 4.22
C GLN A 17 -5.07 21.38 4.79
N ASN A 18 -6.28 20.89 5.07
CA ASN A 18 -6.53 19.47 5.23
C ASN A 18 -6.45 18.81 3.83
N SER A 19 -5.28 18.34 3.46
CA SER A 19 -5.14 17.41 2.34
C SER A 19 -5.02 16.00 2.94
N ASP A 20 -6.09 15.21 2.83
CA ASP A 20 -6.12 13.79 3.22
C ASP A 20 -5.35 12.87 2.24
N ALA A 21 -4.45 13.42 1.46
CA ALA A 21 -3.50 12.62 0.69
C ALA A 21 -2.37 12.13 1.61
N PRO A 22 -1.96 10.85 1.55
CA PRO A 22 -0.81 10.36 2.31
C PRO A 22 0.41 11.23 2.03
N SER A 23 0.86 11.98 3.04
CA SER A 23 2.06 12.79 2.92
C SER A 23 3.28 11.88 2.96
N LEU A 24 4.14 11.98 1.97
CA LEU A 24 5.44 11.29 1.93
C LEU A 24 6.41 11.75 3.03
N ASP A 25 6.04 12.81 3.78
CA ASP A 25 6.91 13.43 4.78
C ASP A 25 6.66 12.99 6.23
N GLN A 26 5.73 12.07 6.51
CA GLN A 26 5.64 11.45 7.83
C GLN A 26 6.71 10.36 7.97
N LYS A 27 7.95 10.76 8.25
CA LYS A 27 8.92 9.90 8.93
C LYS A 27 8.43 9.68 10.36
N GLU A 28 7.50 8.75 10.54
CA GLU A 28 7.37 8.08 11.83
C GLU A 28 8.75 7.51 12.17
N ASN A 29 9.17 7.61 13.43
CA ASN A 29 10.37 6.94 13.95
C ASN A 29 10.13 5.42 13.94
N VAL A 30 10.02 4.85 12.75
CA VAL A 30 9.97 3.40 12.56
C VAL A 30 11.38 2.91 12.83
N THR A 31 11.57 2.11 13.85
CA THR A 31 12.82 1.39 14.08
C THR A 31 13.03 0.52 12.84
N GLU A 32 13.98 0.90 12.00
CA GLU A 32 14.29 0.18 10.78
C GLU A 32 14.79 -1.22 11.13
N ILE A 33 14.04 -2.23 10.68
CA ILE A 33 14.37 -3.64 10.89
C ILE A 33 14.89 -4.26 9.59
N SER A 34 15.46 -5.46 9.68
CA SER A 34 15.87 -6.19 8.48
C SER A 34 14.65 -6.57 7.63
N ARG A 35 14.85 -6.73 6.31
CA ARG A 35 13.79 -7.18 5.40
C ARG A 35 13.21 -8.54 5.84
N GLU A 36 14.05 -9.46 6.28
CA GLU A 36 13.64 -10.78 6.75
C GLU A 36 12.76 -10.72 8.01
N GLU A 37 13.02 -9.80 8.91
CA GLU A 37 12.18 -9.56 10.10
C GLU A 37 10.87 -8.87 9.71
N ALA A 38 10.92 -7.90 8.81
CA ALA A 38 9.74 -7.19 8.31
C ALA A 38 8.76 -8.15 7.60
N LEU A 39 9.25 -9.09 6.80
CA LEU A 39 8.43 -10.09 6.11
C LEU A 39 7.69 -11.04 7.07
N LYS A 40 8.15 -11.20 8.31
CA LYS A 40 7.48 -12.03 9.32
C LYS A 40 6.37 -11.32 10.09
N GLN A 41 6.21 -10.01 9.92
CA GLN A 41 5.25 -9.21 10.68
C GLN A 41 3.80 -9.39 10.24
N SER A 42 3.55 -9.99 9.07
CA SER A 42 2.20 -10.23 8.57
C SER A 42 2.10 -11.58 7.86
N GLU A 43 0.89 -12.11 7.81
CA GLU A 43 0.56 -13.23 6.92
C GLU A 43 0.69 -12.77 5.47
N ARG A 44 1.17 -13.69 4.59
CA ARG A 44 1.56 -13.33 3.23
C ARG A 44 1.12 -14.37 2.21
N ILE A 45 0.77 -13.88 1.02
CA ILE A 45 0.55 -14.71 -0.17
C ILE A 45 1.82 -14.71 -1.00
N LYS A 46 2.34 -15.89 -1.30
CA LYS A 46 3.51 -16.01 -2.18
C LYS A 46 3.11 -15.86 -3.64
N PHE A 47 3.97 -15.23 -4.42
CA PHE A 47 3.87 -15.24 -5.87
C PHE A 47 5.17 -15.68 -6.52
N GLU A 48 5.05 -16.27 -7.68
CA GLU A 48 6.18 -16.73 -8.47
C GLU A 48 5.77 -16.94 -9.93
N ASN A 49 6.62 -16.50 -10.85
CA ASN A 49 6.61 -16.86 -12.26
C ASN A 49 8.04 -17.12 -12.74
N LYS A 50 8.30 -17.09 -14.06
CA LYS A 50 9.64 -17.31 -14.63
C LYS A 50 10.63 -16.22 -14.22
N SER A 51 10.19 -14.99 -14.09
CA SER A 51 11.02 -13.78 -14.01
C SER A 51 11.18 -13.26 -12.58
N ILE A 52 10.16 -13.42 -11.72
CA ILE A 52 10.10 -12.86 -10.37
C ILE A 52 9.62 -13.87 -9.33
N VAL A 53 9.99 -13.60 -8.09
CA VAL A 53 9.50 -14.28 -6.89
C VAL A 53 9.31 -13.25 -5.77
N GLY A 54 8.30 -13.46 -4.94
CA GLY A 54 8.03 -12.56 -3.82
C GLY A 54 6.76 -12.92 -3.07
N SER A 55 6.22 -11.92 -2.38
CA SER A 55 4.99 -12.10 -1.62
C SER A 55 4.21 -10.78 -1.44
N ILE A 56 2.90 -10.94 -1.19
CA ILE A 56 1.95 -9.88 -0.92
C ILE A 56 1.58 -9.96 0.56
N SER A 57 1.68 -8.86 1.28
CA SER A 57 1.23 -8.77 2.67
C SER A 57 -0.29 -8.78 2.73
N LEU A 58 -0.91 -9.56 3.62
CA LEU A 58 -2.34 -9.45 3.91
C LEU A 58 -2.65 -8.19 4.73
N LYS A 59 -1.68 -7.62 5.42
CA LYS A 59 -1.80 -6.32 6.05
C LYS A 59 -1.67 -5.23 4.97
N GLY A 60 -2.71 -4.45 4.75
CA GLY A 60 -2.80 -3.42 3.73
C GLY A 60 -2.95 -3.93 2.29
N ALA A 61 -2.89 -5.25 2.05
CA ALA A 61 -2.85 -5.87 0.72
C ALA A 61 -1.77 -5.25 -0.19
N ALA A 62 -0.58 -5.02 0.37
CA ALA A 62 0.55 -4.40 -0.31
C ALA A 62 1.47 -5.43 -0.98
N ILE A 63 1.94 -5.13 -2.19
CA ILE A 63 3.02 -5.89 -2.83
C ILE A 63 4.32 -5.24 -2.38
N ASP A 64 4.97 -5.85 -1.39
CA ASP A 64 6.11 -5.28 -0.69
C ASP A 64 7.31 -6.24 -0.55
N ASP A 65 7.34 -7.26 -1.39
CA ASP A 65 8.42 -8.23 -1.46
C ASP A 65 8.51 -8.76 -2.89
N LEU A 66 9.54 -8.34 -3.62
CA LEU A 66 9.81 -8.79 -4.98
C LEU A 66 11.30 -8.88 -5.24
N THR A 67 11.72 -10.02 -5.76
CA THR A 67 13.10 -10.30 -6.17
C THR A 67 13.08 -10.76 -7.63
N PHE A 68 13.96 -10.19 -8.46
CA PHE A 68 14.17 -10.63 -9.83
C PHE A 68 15.00 -11.92 -9.87
N LYS A 69 14.59 -12.90 -10.65
CA LYS A 69 15.29 -14.18 -10.78
C LYS A 69 16.51 -14.12 -11.72
N GLU A 70 16.44 -13.24 -12.70
CA GLU A 70 17.46 -13.18 -13.77
C GLU A 70 18.47 -12.03 -13.57
N TYR A 71 18.13 -11.02 -12.77
CA TYR A 71 19.00 -9.87 -12.55
C TYR A 71 19.81 -10.00 -11.27
N ASN A 72 21.13 -9.83 -11.41
CA ASN A 72 22.07 -9.80 -10.28
C ASN A 72 22.41 -8.35 -9.94
N VAL A 73 22.76 -8.10 -8.68
CA VAL A 73 23.21 -6.78 -8.18
C VAL A 73 24.46 -6.28 -8.91
N SER A 74 25.36 -7.21 -9.27
CA SER A 74 26.53 -6.94 -10.13
C SER A 74 26.84 -8.16 -10.99
N LEU A 75 27.71 -7.97 -12.01
CA LEU A 75 28.13 -9.07 -12.88
C LEU A 75 28.91 -10.17 -12.14
N GLU A 76 29.58 -9.84 -11.04
CA GLU A 76 30.39 -10.76 -10.23
C GLU A 76 29.61 -11.34 -9.05
N SER A 77 28.47 -10.75 -8.70
CA SER A 77 27.63 -11.18 -7.58
C SER A 77 26.61 -12.22 -8.02
N GLY A 78 26.48 -13.29 -7.25
CA GLY A 78 25.34 -14.22 -7.37
C GLY A 78 24.05 -13.67 -6.70
N GLU A 79 24.15 -12.53 -6.00
CA GLU A 79 23.02 -11.93 -5.30
C GLU A 79 22.01 -11.33 -6.28
N LYS A 80 20.74 -11.69 -6.10
CA LYS A 80 19.64 -11.21 -6.93
C LYS A 80 19.17 -9.82 -6.51
N VAL A 81 18.73 -9.02 -7.49
CA VAL A 81 18.15 -7.71 -7.23
C VAL A 81 16.84 -7.88 -6.49
N LYS A 82 16.77 -7.37 -5.26
CA LYS A 82 15.56 -7.22 -4.44
C LYS A 82 14.95 -5.86 -4.82
N PHE A 83 13.80 -5.88 -5.49
CA PHE A 83 13.19 -4.65 -6.02
C PHE A 83 12.20 -4.01 -5.05
N LEU A 84 11.41 -4.84 -4.34
CA LEU A 84 10.49 -4.38 -3.32
C LEU A 84 10.90 -4.91 -1.95
N ALA A 85 10.69 -4.10 -0.92
CA ALA A 85 10.90 -4.45 0.47
C ALA A 85 9.84 -3.80 1.35
N PRO A 86 9.42 -4.45 2.47
CA PRO A 86 8.40 -3.92 3.37
C PRO A 86 8.73 -2.51 3.88
N ARG A 87 7.71 -1.69 4.07
CA ARG A 87 7.83 -0.29 4.53
C ARG A 87 8.63 -0.15 5.84
N SER A 88 8.54 -1.14 6.73
CA SER A 88 9.28 -1.17 8.00
C SER A 88 10.76 -1.54 7.87
N SER A 89 11.20 -1.97 6.69
CA SER A 89 12.61 -2.25 6.44
C SER A 89 13.38 -1.01 5.99
N LYS A 90 14.69 -1.01 6.18
CA LYS A 90 15.58 0.11 5.82
C LYS A 90 15.42 0.57 4.36
N GLU A 91 15.18 -0.35 3.45
CA GLU A 91 15.05 -0.10 2.01
C GLU A 91 13.58 -0.20 1.56
N GLY A 92 12.62 0.17 2.44
CA GLY A 92 11.20 0.03 2.18
C GLY A 92 10.76 0.67 0.87
N TYR A 93 10.29 -0.17 -0.06
CA TYR A 93 9.73 0.24 -1.33
C TYR A 93 8.61 -0.71 -1.73
N ILE A 94 7.39 -0.20 -1.86
CA ILE A 94 6.18 -1.00 -2.00
C ILE A 94 5.31 -0.53 -3.17
N ILE A 95 4.46 -1.42 -3.65
CA ILE A 95 3.32 -1.08 -4.51
C ILE A 95 2.06 -1.16 -3.65
N GLU A 96 1.35 -0.08 -3.58
CA GLU A 96 0.10 0.05 -2.82
C GLU A 96 -1.03 0.51 -3.74
N SER A 97 -2.22 0.02 -3.47
CA SER A 97 -3.45 0.47 -4.10
C SER A 97 -4.56 0.47 -3.06
N GLY A 98 -5.57 1.29 -3.23
CA GLY A 98 -6.62 1.39 -2.21
C GLY A 98 -7.81 2.20 -2.64
N PHE A 99 -8.58 2.63 -1.64
CA PHE A 99 -9.81 3.37 -1.80
C PHE A 99 -9.77 4.63 -0.95
N ILE A 100 -10.42 5.68 -1.42
CA ILE A 100 -10.68 6.90 -0.67
C ILE A 100 -12.17 7.23 -0.75
N THR A 101 -12.67 7.93 0.23
CA THR A 101 -14.03 8.48 0.27
C THR A 101 -14.03 9.85 0.94
N ASN A 102 -14.97 10.71 0.56
CA ASN A 102 -15.20 11.99 1.22
C ASN A 102 -16.12 11.86 2.46
N ASP A 103 -16.77 10.71 2.64
CA ASP A 103 -17.64 10.46 3.80
C ASP A 103 -16.80 9.93 4.97
N LYS A 104 -16.59 10.79 5.98
CA LYS A 104 -15.81 10.49 7.19
C LYS A 104 -16.47 9.46 8.11
N ASN A 105 -17.73 9.09 7.86
CA ASN A 105 -18.44 8.11 8.69
C ASN A 105 -18.31 6.68 8.14
N ILE A 106 -17.62 6.51 7.02
CA ILE A 106 -17.43 5.21 6.38
C ILE A 106 -16.01 4.72 6.62
N ASP A 107 -15.90 3.54 7.19
CA ASP A 107 -14.62 2.86 7.34
C ASP A 107 -14.21 2.25 6.01
N ILE A 108 -13.01 2.60 5.55
CA ILE A 108 -12.37 2.06 4.36
C ILE A 108 -11.07 1.33 4.76
N PRO A 109 -10.64 0.32 3.98
CA PRO A 109 -9.40 -0.37 4.29
C PRO A 109 -8.19 0.58 4.14
N ASN A 110 -7.25 0.46 5.06
CA ASN A 110 -6.01 1.23 5.13
C ASN A 110 -4.78 0.30 5.22
N ALA A 111 -3.60 0.89 5.44
CA ALA A 111 -2.34 0.15 5.51
C ALA A 111 -2.26 -0.89 6.66
N ASP A 112 -3.10 -0.75 7.68
CA ASP A 112 -3.16 -1.67 8.83
C ASP A 112 -4.30 -2.71 8.73
N SER A 113 -5.20 -2.56 7.77
CA SER A 113 -6.31 -3.47 7.57
C SER A 113 -5.83 -4.86 7.16
N ILE A 114 -6.35 -5.90 7.80
CA ILE A 114 -6.02 -7.28 7.48
C ILE A 114 -7.04 -7.81 6.47
N TRP A 115 -6.55 -8.16 5.29
CA TRP A 115 -7.36 -8.69 4.20
C TRP A 115 -7.49 -10.19 4.28
N SER A 116 -8.64 -10.71 3.89
CA SER A 116 -8.94 -12.14 3.78
C SER A 116 -8.67 -12.63 2.36
N ILE A 117 -8.20 -13.88 2.25
CA ILE A 117 -8.00 -14.55 0.96
C ILE A 117 -9.27 -15.28 0.58
N GLU A 118 -9.71 -15.12 -0.67
CA GLU A 118 -10.78 -15.91 -1.25
C GLU A 118 -10.21 -16.89 -2.30
N GLY A 119 -10.28 -18.18 -2.01
CA GLY A 119 -9.84 -19.22 -2.92
C GLY A 119 -8.33 -19.50 -2.87
N ASN A 120 -7.61 -19.23 -3.95
CA ASN A 120 -6.18 -19.56 -4.07
C ASN A 120 -5.31 -18.71 -3.14
N ASN A 121 -4.35 -19.36 -2.49
CA ASN A 121 -3.36 -18.75 -1.60
C ASN A 121 -1.95 -18.58 -2.23
N LYS A 122 -1.83 -18.80 -3.53
CA LYS A 122 -0.60 -18.59 -4.30
C LYS A 122 -0.94 -17.91 -5.63
N LEU A 123 -0.24 -16.82 -5.94
CA LEU A 123 -0.37 -16.10 -7.21
C LEU A 123 0.68 -16.61 -8.20
N THR A 124 0.24 -16.97 -9.39
CA THR A 124 1.10 -17.33 -10.53
C THR A 124 0.55 -16.70 -11.80
N ASP A 125 1.25 -16.83 -12.91
CA ASP A 125 0.78 -16.40 -14.24
C ASP A 125 -0.50 -17.14 -14.71
N GLN A 126 -0.85 -18.27 -14.08
CA GLN A 126 -2.04 -19.06 -14.38
C GLN A 126 -3.12 -19.01 -13.28
N SER A 127 -2.80 -18.46 -12.13
CA SER A 127 -3.65 -18.52 -10.94
C SER A 127 -3.75 -17.17 -10.26
N PRO A 128 -4.81 -16.40 -10.53
CA PRO A 128 -5.06 -15.14 -9.83
C PRO A 128 -5.41 -15.36 -8.37
N ILE A 129 -5.27 -14.31 -7.57
CA ILE A 129 -5.76 -14.28 -6.19
C ILE A 129 -6.85 -13.24 -6.04
N LYS A 130 -7.72 -13.48 -5.08
CA LYS A 130 -8.75 -12.52 -4.68
C LYS A 130 -8.67 -12.26 -3.20
N LEU A 131 -8.66 -10.98 -2.85
CA LEU A 131 -8.64 -10.48 -1.48
C LEU A 131 -9.91 -9.72 -1.21
N SER A 132 -10.44 -9.83 0.02
CA SER A 132 -11.58 -9.05 0.47
C SER A 132 -11.36 -8.49 1.87
N TRP A 133 -11.96 -7.33 2.12
CA TRP A 133 -12.08 -6.71 3.43
C TRP A 133 -13.47 -6.10 3.57
N THR A 134 -14.14 -6.40 4.67
CA THR A 134 -15.50 -5.93 4.92
C THR A 134 -15.52 -5.09 6.19
N ASN A 135 -16.12 -3.90 6.12
CA ASN A 135 -16.34 -3.06 7.28
C ASN A 135 -17.59 -3.47 8.07
N ASP A 136 -17.74 -2.93 9.28
CA ASP A 136 -18.90 -3.20 10.14
C ASP A 136 -20.22 -2.61 9.60
N GLN A 137 -20.16 -1.82 8.53
CA GLN A 137 -21.30 -1.16 7.90
C GLN A 137 -21.89 -1.94 6.73
N GLY A 138 -21.34 -3.13 6.40
CA GLY A 138 -21.83 -3.99 5.33
C GLY A 138 -21.27 -3.64 3.95
N ILE A 139 -20.13 -2.96 3.88
CA ILE A 139 -19.44 -2.66 2.62
C ILE A 139 -18.21 -3.54 2.51
N THR A 140 -18.11 -4.28 1.40
CA THR A 140 -16.97 -5.16 1.10
C THR A 140 -16.13 -4.55 0.00
N PHE A 141 -14.84 -4.45 0.25
CA PHE A 141 -13.81 -4.02 -0.69
C PHE A 141 -13.06 -5.26 -1.18
N GLU A 142 -12.88 -5.38 -2.49
CA GLU A 142 -12.22 -6.52 -3.11
C GLU A 142 -11.06 -6.07 -3.99
N LYS A 143 -10.02 -6.90 -4.03
CA LYS A 143 -8.91 -6.79 -4.97
C LYS A 143 -8.71 -8.14 -5.65
N GLU A 144 -8.80 -8.18 -6.98
CA GLU A 144 -8.36 -9.31 -7.79
C GLU A 144 -6.99 -8.96 -8.36
N ILE A 145 -5.99 -9.79 -8.08
CA ILE A 145 -4.62 -9.58 -8.52
C ILE A 145 -4.22 -10.71 -9.47
N THR A 146 -3.78 -10.33 -10.66
CA THR A 146 -3.19 -11.23 -11.65
C THR A 146 -1.74 -10.86 -11.89
N LEU A 147 -0.95 -11.83 -12.30
CA LEU A 147 0.45 -11.67 -12.69
C LEU A 147 0.62 -12.28 -14.08
N ASP A 148 1.31 -11.60 -14.99
CA ASP A 148 1.67 -12.17 -16.28
C ASP A 148 2.92 -13.08 -16.17
N ASP A 149 3.39 -13.60 -17.28
CA ASP A 149 4.58 -14.46 -17.34
C ASP A 149 5.91 -13.71 -17.15
N LYS A 150 5.87 -12.36 -17.03
CA LYS A 150 7.02 -11.47 -16.86
C LYS A 150 6.95 -10.69 -15.57
N PHE A 151 6.45 -9.45 -15.60
CA PHE A 151 6.55 -8.50 -14.50
C PHE A 151 5.25 -7.74 -14.20
N LEU A 152 4.21 -7.90 -15.05
CA LEU A 152 3.01 -7.07 -14.96
C LEU A 152 2.02 -7.65 -13.94
N PHE A 153 1.79 -6.89 -12.87
CA PHE A 153 0.64 -7.09 -12.00
C PHE A 153 -0.54 -6.27 -12.51
N THR A 154 -1.71 -6.89 -12.61
CA THR A 154 -2.96 -6.18 -12.82
C THR A 154 -3.81 -6.29 -11.57
N ILE A 155 -4.22 -5.15 -11.01
CA ILE A 155 -5.04 -5.08 -9.81
C ILE A 155 -6.40 -4.51 -10.19
N LYS A 156 -7.45 -5.34 -10.09
CA LYS A 156 -8.84 -4.89 -10.24
C LYS A 156 -9.41 -4.65 -8.85
N GLN A 157 -9.94 -3.46 -8.62
CA GLN A 157 -10.57 -3.07 -7.38
C GLN A 157 -12.08 -2.99 -7.56
N ARG A 158 -12.84 -3.51 -6.58
CA ARG A 158 -14.30 -3.49 -6.57
C ARG A 158 -14.82 -3.18 -5.18
N VAL A 159 -15.95 -2.48 -5.11
CA VAL A 159 -16.71 -2.28 -3.88
C VAL A 159 -18.07 -2.93 -4.03
N ILE A 160 -18.47 -3.69 -3.03
CA ILE A 160 -19.81 -4.29 -2.90
C ILE A 160 -20.50 -3.60 -1.74
N ASN A 161 -21.58 -2.91 -2.03
CA ASN A 161 -22.40 -2.24 -1.03
C ASN A 161 -23.66 -3.07 -0.75
N SER A 162 -23.76 -3.66 0.44
CA SER A 162 -24.92 -4.45 0.88
C SER A 162 -25.91 -3.62 1.71
N THR A 163 -25.81 -2.28 1.65
CA THR A 163 -26.69 -1.35 2.38
C THR A 163 -27.69 -0.68 1.44
N ASP A 164 -28.69 -0.03 2.00
CA ASP A 164 -29.69 0.75 1.24
C ASP A 164 -29.21 2.19 0.94
N LYS A 165 -27.97 2.56 1.32
CA LYS A 165 -27.41 3.91 1.15
C LYS A 165 -26.47 3.97 -0.05
N ASN A 166 -26.36 5.13 -0.66
CA ASN A 166 -25.38 5.39 -1.70
C ASN A 166 -24.11 5.99 -1.09
N TYR A 167 -22.95 5.54 -1.58
CA TYR A 167 -21.63 6.03 -1.17
C TYR A 167 -20.76 6.24 -2.38
N ASP A 168 -19.88 7.24 -2.31
CA ASP A 168 -18.90 7.54 -3.35
C ASP A 168 -17.51 7.07 -2.90
N PHE A 169 -16.90 6.21 -3.73
CA PHE A 169 -15.55 5.73 -3.54
C PHE A 169 -14.70 6.02 -4.76
N TYR A 170 -13.44 6.33 -4.53
CA TYR A 170 -12.43 6.53 -5.55
C TYR A 170 -11.29 5.55 -5.31
N SER A 171 -10.74 4.99 -6.38
CA SER A 171 -9.57 4.11 -6.29
C SER A 171 -8.29 4.89 -6.53
N TYR A 172 -7.20 4.46 -5.91
CA TYR A 172 -5.84 4.92 -6.18
C TYR A 172 -4.88 3.72 -6.31
N GLY A 173 -3.69 3.97 -6.93
CA GLY A 173 -2.58 3.04 -7.06
C GLY A 173 -1.33 3.74 -7.52
#